data_72b4ebc62888570bb456572b62c110b7
#
_entry.id   72b4ebc62888570bb456572b62c110b7
#
_cell.length_a   1.000
_cell.length_b   1.000
_cell.length_c   1.000
_cell.angle_alpha   90.00
_cell.angle_beta   90.00
_cell.angle_gamma   90.00
#
_symmetry.space_group_name_H-M   'P 1'
#
loop_
_entity.id
_entity.type
_entity.pdbx_description
1 polymer ?
#
loop_
_entity_poly.entity_id
_entity_poly.type
_entity_poly.pdbx_seq_one_letter_code
_entity_poly.pdbx_strand_id
1 'polypeptide(L)' 'MKSKYLSTISKLVYLVTLILMFIVNKKNIEISKITLILLVGINIFSFAANIFLSEISKKLKIGIILSLVIFYVIFLILI' A
#
# COMPACT_ATOMS: atom_id res chain seq x y z
N MET A 1 15.05 -15.45 -8.23
CA MET A 1 13.85 -16.30 -8.11
C MET A 1 12.96 -15.89 -6.95
N LYS A 2 13.56 -15.72 -5.75
CA LYS A 2 12.78 -15.27 -4.58
C LYS A 2 12.13 -13.91 -4.79
N SER A 3 12.81 -12.98 -5.48
CA SER A 3 12.26 -11.64 -5.74
C SER A 3 11.03 -11.69 -6.63
N LYS A 4 10.95 -12.67 -7.53
CA LYS A 4 9.79 -12.83 -8.39
C LYS A 4 8.55 -13.24 -7.61
N TYR A 5 8.69 -14.16 -6.66
CA TYR A 5 7.59 -14.56 -5.78
C TYR A 5 7.16 -13.41 -4.88
N LEU A 6 8.12 -12.70 -4.30
CA LEU A 6 7.83 -11.56 -3.43
C LEU A 6 7.09 -10.47 -4.20
N SER A 7 7.51 -10.20 -5.43
CA SER A 7 6.82 -9.21 -6.27
C SER A 7 5.39 -9.63 -6.54
N THR A 8 5.16 -10.90 -6.87
CA THR A 8 3.81 -11.41 -7.13
C THR A 8 2.95 -11.34 -5.87
N ILE A 9 3.49 -11.72 -4.72
CA ILE A 9 2.77 -11.66 -3.45
C ILE A 9 2.42 -10.22 -3.12
N SER A 10 3.36 -9.29 -3.30
CA SER A 10 3.11 -7.86 -3.06
C SER A 10 1.97 -7.33 -3.93
N LYS A 11 1.95 -7.70 -5.20
CA LYS A 11 0.88 -7.29 -6.11
C LYS A 11 -0.47 -7.86 -5.70
N LEU A 12 -0.49 -9.14 -5.28
CA LEU A 12 -1.73 -9.77 -4.82
C LEU A 12 -2.27 -9.09 -3.56
N VAL A 13 -1.40 -8.84 -2.58
CA VAL A 13 -1.81 -8.15 -1.35
C VAL A 13 -2.32 -6.76 -1.68
N TYR A 14 -1.64 -6.04 -2.56
CA TYR A 14 -2.06 -4.71 -2.98
C TYR A 14 -3.46 -4.74 -3.61
N LEU A 15 -3.70 -5.68 -4.51
CA LEU A 15 -5.01 -5.80 -5.17
C LEU A 15 -6.11 -6.18 -4.18
N VAL A 16 -5.82 -7.12 -3.27
CA VAL A 16 -6.80 -7.54 -2.28
C VAL A 16 -7.18 -6.38 -1.37
N THR A 17 -6.21 -5.60 -0.90
CA THR A 17 -6.50 -4.46 -0.05
C THR A 17 -7.28 -3.37 -0.79
N LEU A 18 -6.97 -3.14 -2.07
CA LEU A 18 -7.75 -2.19 -2.89
C LEU A 18 -9.20 -2.63 -3.03
N ILE A 19 -9.43 -3.91 -3.30
CA ILE A 19 -10.77 -4.45 -3.43
C ILE A 19 -11.54 -4.30 -2.12
N LEU A 20 -10.91 -4.63 -1.00
CA LEU A 20 -11.53 -4.48 0.32
C LEU A 20 -11.89 -3.04 0.61
N MET A 21 -10.98 -2.10 0.32
CA MET A 21 -11.25 -0.69 0.52
C MET A 21 -12.41 -0.21 -0.35
N PHE A 22 -12.48 -0.69 -1.59
CA PHE A 22 -13.56 -0.34 -2.51
C PHE A 22 -14.91 -0.86 -2.01
N ILE A 23 -14.95 -2.10 -1.52
CA ILE A 23 -16.18 -2.70 -0.99
C ILE A 23 -16.65 -1.93 0.25
N VAL A 24 -15.74 -1.62 1.16
CA VAL A 24 -16.07 -0.87 2.37
C VAL A 24 -16.66 0.48 2.01
N ASN A 25 -16.06 1.18 1.06
CA ASN A 25 -16.53 2.50 0.65
C ASN A 25 -17.89 2.42 -0.04
N LYS A 26 -18.07 1.46 -0.93
CA LYS A 26 -19.30 1.33 -1.71
C LYS A 26 -20.50 0.95 -0.86
N LYS A 27 -20.29 0.07 0.13
CA LYS A 27 -21.38 -0.42 0.98
C LYS A 27 -21.56 0.42 2.25
N ASN A 28 -20.79 1.47 2.41
CA ASN A 28 -20.82 2.32 3.61
C ASN A 28 -20.65 1.51 4.89
N ILE A 29 -19.77 0.52 4.85
CA ILE A 29 -19.47 -0.28 6.03
C ILE A 29 -18.66 0.57 6.99
N GLU A 30 -19.14 0.67 8.24
CA GLU A 30 -18.41 1.39 9.26
C GLU A 30 -17.28 0.51 9.79
N ILE A 31 -16.05 1.00 9.63
CA ILE A 31 -14.89 0.35 10.18
C ILE A 31 -14.22 1.28 11.17
N SER A 32 -13.55 0.70 12.17
CA SER A 32 -12.84 1.50 13.15
C SER A 32 -11.66 2.21 12.50
N LYS A 33 -11.23 3.33 13.09
CA LYS A 33 -10.05 4.04 12.61
C LYS A 33 -8.83 3.15 12.56
N ILE A 34 -8.67 2.27 13.56
CA ILE A 34 -7.54 1.34 13.61
C ILE A 34 -7.56 0.40 12.42
N THR A 35 -8.73 -0.15 12.09
CA THR A 35 -8.88 -1.03 10.93
C THR A 35 -8.53 -0.30 9.64
N LEU A 36 -9.01 0.93 9.49
CA LEU A 36 -8.73 1.75 8.31
C LEU A 36 -7.23 2.03 8.19
N ILE A 37 -6.59 2.42 9.28
CA ILE A 37 -5.16 2.70 9.32
C ILE A 37 -4.37 1.45 8.92
N LEU A 38 -4.73 0.30 9.45
CA LEU A 38 -4.06 -0.95 9.13
C LEU A 38 -4.24 -1.32 7.65
N LEU A 39 -5.46 -1.16 7.13
CA LEU A 39 -5.75 -1.48 5.73
C LEU A 39 -4.93 -0.62 4.78
N VAL A 40 -4.93 0.69 5.00
CA VAL A 40 -4.17 1.63 4.19
C VAL A 40 -2.67 1.38 4.35
N GLY A 41 -2.23 1.08 5.58
CA GLY A 41 -0.83 0.77 5.84
C GLY A 41 -0.36 -0.46 5.09
N ILE A 42 -1.14 -1.53 5.10
CA ILE A 42 -0.82 -2.75 4.36
C ILE A 42 -0.77 -2.47 2.87
N ASN A 43 -1.73 -1.69 2.36
CA ASN A 43 -1.77 -1.35 0.94
C ASN A 43 -0.51 -0.57 0.52
N ILE A 44 -0.15 0.45 1.28
CA ILE A 44 1.02 1.27 0.99
C ILE A 44 2.30 0.45 1.13
N PHE A 45 2.41 -0.37 2.16
CA PHE A 45 3.57 -1.22 2.36
C PHE A 45 3.75 -2.19 1.19
N SER A 46 2.67 -2.79 0.72
CA SER A 46 2.71 -3.71 -0.42
C SER A 46 3.15 -3.00 -1.70
N PHE A 47 2.64 -1.79 -1.92
CA PHE A 47 3.03 -0.99 -3.06
C PHE A 47 4.52 -0.62 -2.99
N ALA A 48 4.98 -0.20 -1.82
CA ALA A 48 6.39 0.13 -1.62
C ALA A 48 7.29 -1.09 -1.83
N ALA A 49 6.89 -2.26 -1.34
CA ALA A 49 7.64 -3.48 -1.57
C ALA A 49 7.71 -3.82 -3.05
N ASN A 50 6.61 -3.65 -3.79
CA ASN A 50 6.59 -3.89 -5.22
C ASN A 50 7.55 -2.95 -5.95
N ILE A 51 7.56 -1.68 -5.58
CA ILE A 51 8.49 -0.69 -6.15
C ILE A 51 9.94 -1.05 -5.80
N PHE A 52 10.19 -1.45 -4.56
CA PHE A 52 11.53 -1.83 -4.12
C PHE A 52 12.06 -3.01 -4.92
N LEU A 53 11.20 -3.97 -5.25
CA LEU A 53 11.59 -5.16 -5.99
C LEU A 53 11.63 -4.94 -7.51
N SER A 54 11.12 -3.81 -8.01
CA SER A 54 11.12 -3.53 -9.44
C SER A 54 12.52 -3.13 -9.92
N GLU A 55 12.74 -3.23 -11.22
CA GLU A 55 14.04 -2.93 -11.85
C GLU A 55 14.10 -1.49 -12.34
N ILE A 56 13.73 -0.54 -11.49
CA ILE A 56 13.84 0.89 -11.82
C ILE A 56 15.06 1.48 -11.15
N SER A 57 15.43 2.69 -11.55
CA SER A 57 16.61 3.33 -10.99
C SER A 57 16.46 3.54 -9.48
N LYS A 58 17.59 3.50 -8.77
CA LYS A 58 17.60 3.66 -7.32
C LYS A 58 17.02 5.00 -6.89
N LYS A 59 17.30 6.07 -7.64
CA LYS A 59 16.76 7.40 -7.35
C LYS A 59 15.24 7.42 -7.41
N LEU A 60 14.66 6.78 -8.44
CA LEU A 60 13.21 6.72 -8.57
C LEU A 60 12.58 5.91 -7.45
N LYS A 61 13.20 4.79 -7.07
CA LYS A 61 12.70 3.98 -5.95
C LYS A 61 12.62 4.80 -4.68
N ILE A 62 13.69 5.50 -4.34
CA ILE A 62 13.74 6.31 -3.13
C ILE A 62 12.68 7.41 -3.18
N GLY A 63 12.56 8.09 -4.31
CA GLY A 63 11.57 9.16 -4.46
C GLY A 63 10.14 8.67 -4.28
N ILE A 64 9.82 7.54 -4.91
CA ILE A 64 8.47 6.98 -4.81
C ILE A 64 8.17 6.51 -3.38
N ILE A 65 9.11 5.83 -2.74
CA ILE A 65 8.93 5.34 -1.38
C ILE A 65 8.77 6.50 -0.41
N LEU A 66 9.58 7.55 -0.54
CA LEU A 66 9.44 8.74 0.28
C LEU A 66 8.08 9.41 0.09
N SER A 67 7.61 9.48 -1.15
CA SER A 67 6.28 10.04 -1.45
C SER A 67 5.18 9.24 -0.77
N LEU A 68 5.29 7.92 -0.78
CA LEU A 68 4.32 7.06 -0.13
C LEU A 68 4.32 7.26 1.39
N VAL A 69 5.49 7.38 2.00
CA VAL A 69 5.60 7.61 3.45
C VAL A 69 4.97 8.94 3.81
N ILE A 70 5.26 10.00 3.06
CA ILE A 70 4.68 11.32 3.29
C ILE A 70 3.16 11.25 3.15
N PHE A 71 2.67 10.60 2.12
CA PHE A 71 1.24 10.44 1.88
C PHE A 71 0.56 9.73 3.06
N TYR A 72 1.17 8.68 3.58
CA TYR A 72 0.63 7.94 4.70
C TYR A 72 0.60 8.79 5.97
N VAL A 73 1.66 9.56 6.22
CA VAL A 73 1.71 10.46 7.38
C VAL A 73 0.60 11.50 7.30
N ILE A 74 0.39 12.10 6.12
CA ILE A 74 -0.69 13.05 5.92
C ILE A 74 -2.05 12.38 6.18
N PHE A 75 -2.23 11.16 5.68
CA PHE A 75 -3.44 10.40 5.90
C PHE A 75 -3.71 10.19 7.40
N LEU A 76 -2.68 9.83 8.16
CA LEU A 76 -2.82 9.63 9.60
C LEU A 76 -3.20 10.92 10.33
N ILE A 77 -2.67 12.05 9.88
CA ILE A 77 -3.00 13.34 10.48
C ILE A 77 -4.45 13.72 10.19
N LEU A 78 -4.92 13.44 8.97
CA LEU A 78 -6.28 13.82 8.55
C LEU A 78 -7.36 12.92 9.13
N ILE A 79 -7.00 11.72 9.54
CA ILE A 79 -7.94 10.83 10.21
C ILE A 79 -8.16 11.29 11.66
#